data_889d8a32fa5be57f4e61249e4675abfd
#
_entry.id   889d8a32fa5be57f4e61249e4675abfd
#
_cell.length_a   1.000
_cell.length_b   1.000
_cell.length_c   1.000
_cell.angle_alpha   90.00
_cell.angle_beta   90.00
_cell.angle_gamma   90.00
#
_symmetry.space_group_name_H-M   'P 1'
#
loop_
_entity.id
_entity.type
_entity.pdbx_description
1 polymer ?
#
loop_
_entity_poly.entity_id
_entity_poly.type
_entity_poly.pdbx_seq_one_letter_code
_entity_poly.pdbx_strand_id
1 'polypeptide(L)'
;MIQKTKKKMCFGVIIGTRAYFNSELAKDVRAHLLKTIEELGYDYVILPEDATPTGSSSIETREDGLKCAELFRANRDRIDGIIVSLPNFGFEIGIINAISEAGLNVPVLVQACDDDNDKVDLDNRRDSFCGKISVCNNLYQYGIPFTDTTLHTYSIYSPLLVEDLRKFAGICRVVGGLRHCRIGQIGTRPLGFNTCRASEKLLQRAGVTVVPVDLSEIIFAADSIPQDDPRLEKKMETLGSYAAIPEAYKDKVIKIGRLALAVEEWIVKEKVDAVAMQCWDSLELNYGCAACSVMSMLSENLVPAACETDIAGAVSMLALTLASEEPSALADWNNNFAEDRNKCVCTHCGNFAKSFIKNDIKLAPLGVLGRTLGKVKTFGAVNGKVTEGDFTFFRISTDDPRGCIKSYLGEGRITNDPYGMDGCIAVTEVDNLQKLMKFICKNGFEHHVALVRGHLADVVNEAVGNYLGWELYRHE
;
A
#
# COMPACT_ATOMS: atom_id res chain seq x y z
N MET A 1 -2.73 5.89 20.89
CA MET A 1 -2.09 5.26 19.73
C MET A 1 -2.12 6.23 18.56
N ILE A 2 -1.06 6.27 17.78
CA ILE A 2 -1.06 6.92 16.48
C ILE A 2 -2.03 6.12 15.59
N GLN A 3 -2.89 6.81 14.90
CA GLN A 3 -3.74 6.23 13.86
C GLN A 3 -3.63 7.14 12.64
N LYS A 4 -3.14 6.59 11.53
CA LYS A 4 -3.19 7.34 10.26
C LYS A 4 -4.61 7.37 9.75
N THR A 5 -5.16 8.56 9.59
CA THR A 5 -6.44 8.76 8.93
C THR A 5 -6.29 8.40 7.44
N LYS A 6 -7.26 7.64 6.94
CA LYS A 6 -7.36 7.36 5.51
C LYS A 6 -7.51 8.70 4.76
N LYS A 7 -6.64 8.94 3.76
CA LYS A 7 -6.73 10.15 2.95
C LYS A 7 -7.93 10.05 2.03
N LYS A 8 -8.81 11.07 2.04
CA LYS A 8 -9.86 11.19 1.03
C LYS A 8 -9.23 11.48 -0.33
N MET A 9 -9.44 10.59 -1.29
CA MET A 9 -8.90 10.73 -2.65
C MET A 9 -9.64 11.81 -3.43
N CYS A 10 -8.93 12.54 -4.29
CA CYS A 10 -9.50 13.57 -5.17
C CYS A 10 -9.00 13.36 -6.60
N PHE A 11 -9.93 13.28 -7.56
CA PHE A 11 -9.60 13.02 -8.95
C PHE A 11 -9.83 14.24 -9.82
N GLY A 12 -8.86 14.55 -10.71
CA GLY A 12 -9.12 15.41 -11.86
C GLY A 12 -9.97 14.64 -12.87
N VAL A 13 -11.13 15.16 -13.27
CA VAL A 13 -12.03 14.47 -14.20
C VAL A 13 -12.05 15.19 -15.53
N ILE A 14 -11.85 14.44 -16.61
CA ILE A 14 -11.92 14.87 -18.01
C ILE A 14 -13.04 14.10 -18.71
N ILE A 15 -14.01 14.81 -19.26
CA ILE A 15 -15.00 14.24 -20.18
C ILE A 15 -14.57 14.60 -21.58
N GLY A 16 -14.21 13.62 -22.41
CA GLY A 16 -13.70 13.84 -23.75
C GLY A 16 -14.77 13.59 -24.79
N THR A 17 -15.14 14.61 -25.60
CA THR A 17 -16.08 14.49 -26.71
C THR A 17 -15.46 15.02 -28.00
N ARG A 18 -16.12 14.76 -29.12
CA ARG A 18 -15.72 15.27 -30.44
C ARG A 18 -16.97 15.84 -31.14
N ALA A 19 -16.85 17.05 -31.68
CA ALA A 19 -17.94 17.85 -32.24
C ALA A 19 -18.82 17.17 -33.29
N TYR A 20 -18.34 16.13 -33.93
CA TYR A 20 -19.11 15.37 -34.94
C TYR A 20 -20.01 14.26 -34.37
N PHE A 21 -19.94 14.04 -33.06
CA PHE A 21 -20.74 13.09 -32.33
C PHE A 21 -21.73 13.80 -31.39
N ASN A 22 -22.77 13.09 -30.96
CA ASN A 22 -23.76 13.68 -30.07
C ASN A 22 -23.15 14.03 -28.68
N SER A 23 -23.00 15.32 -28.41
CA SER A 23 -22.46 15.83 -27.15
C SER A 23 -23.43 15.68 -25.95
N GLU A 24 -24.72 15.46 -26.20
CA GLU A 24 -25.69 15.23 -25.10
C GLU A 24 -25.37 13.94 -24.31
N LEU A 25 -24.74 12.94 -24.97
CA LEU A 25 -24.26 11.74 -24.31
C LEU A 25 -23.22 12.04 -23.21
N ALA A 26 -22.52 13.16 -23.31
CA ALA A 26 -21.53 13.58 -22.31
C ALA A 26 -22.18 14.05 -21.00
N LYS A 27 -23.38 14.64 -21.05
CA LYS A 27 -24.09 15.12 -19.86
C LYS A 27 -24.47 13.97 -18.93
N ASP A 28 -25.01 12.92 -19.51
CA ASP A 28 -25.40 11.71 -18.78
C ASP A 28 -24.18 11.00 -18.16
N VAL A 29 -23.15 10.78 -18.96
CA VAL A 29 -21.89 10.15 -18.48
C VAL A 29 -21.24 10.97 -17.37
N ARG A 30 -21.15 12.29 -17.55
CA ARG A 30 -20.63 13.19 -16.52
C ARG A 30 -21.41 13.07 -15.22
N ALA A 31 -22.73 13.19 -15.27
CA ALA A 31 -23.58 13.15 -14.08
C ALA A 31 -23.42 11.84 -13.32
N HIS A 32 -23.44 10.70 -14.03
CA HIS A 32 -23.31 9.39 -13.39
C HIS A 32 -21.91 9.15 -12.83
N LEU A 33 -20.85 9.49 -13.56
CA LEU A 33 -19.47 9.36 -13.11
C LEU A 33 -19.21 10.15 -11.83
N LEU A 34 -19.61 11.42 -11.80
CA LEU A 34 -19.40 12.27 -10.61
C LEU A 34 -20.18 11.75 -9.42
N LYS A 35 -21.43 11.32 -9.61
CA LYS A 35 -22.24 10.70 -8.57
C LYS A 35 -21.56 9.45 -8.01
N THR A 36 -21.03 8.58 -8.89
CA THR A 36 -20.33 7.35 -8.46
C THR A 36 -19.06 7.67 -7.67
N ILE A 37 -18.29 8.69 -8.09
CA ILE A 37 -17.11 9.16 -7.35
C ILE A 37 -17.51 9.63 -5.94
N GLU A 38 -18.59 10.43 -5.80
CA GLU A 38 -19.09 10.89 -4.51
C GLU A 38 -19.61 9.75 -3.63
N GLU A 39 -20.35 8.79 -4.19
CA GLU A 39 -20.87 7.63 -3.47
C GLU A 39 -19.72 6.73 -2.93
N LEU A 40 -18.58 6.72 -3.60
CA LEU A 40 -17.36 6.06 -3.12
C LEU A 40 -16.61 6.86 -2.04
N GLY A 41 -17.10 8.05 -1.70
CA GLY A 41 -16.48 8.92 -0.71
C GLY A 41 -15.27 9.71 -1.24
N TYR A 42 -15.08 9.78 -2.55
CA TYR A 42 -13.99 10.52 -3.18
C TYR A 42 -14.41 11.94 -3.56
N ASP A 43 -13.43 12.83 -3.72
CA ASP A 43 -13.64 14.18 -4.27
C ASP A 43 -13.20 14.23 -5.74
N TYR A 44 -13.59 15.32 -6.41
CA TYR A 44 -13.14 15.56 -7.78
C TYR A 44 -12.91 17.05 -8.06
N VAL A 45 -12.16 17.30 -9.13
CA VAL A 45 -11.94 18.61 -9.76
C VAL A 45 -12.29 18.45 -11.23
N ILE A 46 -13.27 19.19 -11.72
CA ILE A 46 -13.74 19.16 -13.11
C ILE A 46 -14.07 20.58 -13.57
N LEU A 47 -13.95 20.87 -14.86
CA LEU A 47 -14.41 22.15 -15.41
C LEU A 47 -15.90 22.38 -15.11
N PRO A 48 -16.32 23.62 -14.79
CA PRO A 48 -17.73 23.99 -14.72
C PRO A 48 -18.49 23.65 -16.01
N GLU A 49 -19.78 23.37 -15.92
CA GLU A 49 -20.60 22.96 -17.07
C GLU A 49 -20.61 24.00 -18.20
N ASP A 50 -20.59 25.27 -17.83
CA ASP A 50 -20.60 26.42 -18.74
C ASP A 50 -19.21 26.84 -19.24
N ALA A 51 -18.15 26.17 -18.80
CA ALA A 51 -16.78 26.49 -19.20
C ALA A 51 -16.49 26.12 -20.66
N THR A 52 -17.29 25.22 -21.24
CA THR A 52 -17.17 24.78 -22.65
C THR A 52 -18.49 24.92 -23.37
N PRO A 53 -18.49 25.10 -24.72
CA PRO A 53 -19.70 25.35 -25.49
C PRO A 53 -20.77 24.26 -25.43
N THR A 54 -20.37 23.01 -25.10
CA THR A 54 -21.27 21.85 -25.01
C THR A 54 -22.20 21.89 -23.79
N GLY A 55 -21.92 22.73 -22.81
CA GLY A 55 -22.68 22.76 -21.56
C GLY A 55 -22.56 21.49 -20.69
N SER A 56 -21.50 20.69 -20.92
CA SER A 56 -21.21 19.45 -20.17
C SER A 56 -19.79 19.41 -19.62
N SER A 57 -19.09 20.55 -19.64
CA SER A 57 -17.64 20.64 -19.34
C SER A 57 -16.76 19.71 -20.18
N SER A 58 -17.27 19.16 -21.28
CA SER A 58 -16.50 18.26 -22.13
C SER A 58 -15.42 19.01 -22.91
N ILE A 59 -14.30 18.29 -23.13
CA ILE A 59 -13.16 18.80 -23.89
C ILE A 59 -13.33 18.40 -25.33
N GLU A 60 -13.55 19.40 -26.22
CA GLU A 60 -13.70 19.24 -27.67
C GLU A 60 -12.63 19.98 -28.47
N THR A 61 -11.92 20.89 -27.83
CA THR A 61 -10.88 21.72 -28.51
C THR A 61 -9.59 21.71 -27.69
N ARG A 62 -8.51 22.20 -28.30
CA ARG A 62 -7.24 22.44 -27.62
C ARG A 62 -7.44 23.49 -26.51
N GLU A 63 -8.20 24.51 -26.78
CA GLU A 63 -8.49 25.62 -25.86
C GLU A 63 -9.21 25.12 -24.59
N ASP A 64 -10.17 24.19 -24.73
CA ASP A 64 -10.83 23.55 -23.60
C ASP A 64 -9.83 22.72 -22.77
N GLY A 65 -8.91 22.01 -23.46
CA GLY A 65 -7.82 21.28 -22.80
C GLY A 65 -6.92 22.20 -21.97
N LEU A 66 -6.57 23.38 -22.48
CA LEU A 66 -5.75 24.36 -21.76
C LEU A 66 -6.47 24.94 -20.54
N LYS A 67 -7.77 25.25 -20.64
CA LYS A 67 -8.58 25.66 -19.47
C LYS A 67 -8.59 24.57 -18.38
N CYS A 68 -8.75 23.32 -18.77
CA CYS A 68 -8.70 22.19 -17.87
C CYS A 68 -7.31 22.06 -17.18
N ALA A 69 -6.24 22.22 -17.95
CA ALA A 69 -4.88 22.21 -17.44
C ALA A 69 -4.63 23.30 -16.38
N GLU A 70 -5.14 24.52 -16.62
CA GLU A 70 -5.05 25.63 -15.66
C GLU A 70 -5.79 25.29 -14.36
N LEU A 71 -7.01 24.76 -14.46
CA LEU A 71 -7.81 24.33 -13.31
C LEU A 71 -7.06 23.24 -12.52
N PHE A 72 -6.48 22.25 -13.20
CA PHE A 72 -5.75 21.17 -12.55
C PHE A 72 -4.48 21.69 -11.87
N ARG A 73 -3.71 22.57 -12.51
CA ARG A 73 -2.55 23.23 -11.89
C ARG A 73 -2.92 23.99 -10.61
N ALA A 74 -4.04 24.72 -10.63
CA ALA A 74 -4.53 25.46 -9.48
C ALA A 74 -4.95 24.55 -8.31
N ASN A 75 -5.25 23.28 -8.58
CA ASN A 75 -5.66 22.26 -7.60
C ASN A 75 -4.62 21.11 -7.44
N ARG A 76 -3.37 21.33 -7.85
CA ARG A 76 -2.34 20.29 -7.90
C ARG A 76 -2.12 19.54 -6.56
N ASP A 77 -2.21 20.24 -5.44
CA ASP A 77 -2.00 19.66 -4.12
C ASP A 77 -3.18 18.79 -3.63
N ARG A 78 -4.29 18.82 -4.36
CA ARG A 78 -5.49 18.04 -4.07
C ARG A 78 -5.61 16.81 -4.95
N ILE A 79 -5.24 16.92 -6.25
CA ILE A 79 -5.48 15.90 -7.27
C ILE A 79 -4.49 14.73 -7.10
N ASP A 80 -5.01 13.55 -6.82
CA ASP A 80 -4.26 12.31 -6.63
C ASP A 80 -4.16 11.44 -7.89
N GLY A 81 -5.06 11.66 -8.85
CA GLY A 81 -5.11 10.96 -10.14
C GLY A 81 -6.04 11.66 -11.11
N ILE A 82 -5.96 11.31 -12.39
CA ILE A 82 -6.82 11.87 -13.44
C ILE A 82 -7.67 10.74 -14.04
N ILE A 83 -8.97 10.98 -14.17
CA ILE A 83 -9.91 10.07 -14.83
C ILE A 83 -10.33 10.72 -16.14
N VAL A 84 -10.02 10.06 -17.26
CA VAL A 84 -10.53 10.39 -18.58
C VAL A 84 -11.70 9.48 -18.89
N SER A 85 -12.88 10.03 -19.12
CA SER A 85 -14.06 9.29 -19.56
C SER A 85 -14.50 9.73 -20.94
N LEU A 86 -14.71 8.76 -21.82
CA LEU A 86 -15.05 8.96 -23.23
C LEU A 86 -16.50 8.54 -23.49
N PRO A 87 -17.45 9.47 -23.46
CA PRO A 87 -18.85 9.21 -23.85
C PRO A 87 -18.99 8.86 -25.32
N ASN A 88 -18.09 9.39 -26.17
CA ASN A 88 -17.96 9.11 -27.58
C ASN A 88 -16.48 9.12 -27.99
N PHE A 89 -16.16 9.26 -29.28
CA PHE A 89 -14.79 9.18 -29.81
C PHE A 89 -13.77 10.05 -29.05
N GLY A 90 -14.18 11.23 -28.57
CA GLY A 90 -13.28 12.18 -27.90
C GLY A 90 -12.34 12.92 -28.85
N PHE A 91 -11.79 14.04 -28.35
CA PHE A 91 -10.79 14.85 -29.07
C PHE A 91 -9.44 14.71 -28.40
N GLU A 92 -8.61 13.78 -28.88
CA GLU A 92 -7.36 13.41 -28.25
C GLU A 92 -6.41 14.58 -27.96
N ILE A 93 -6.31 15.57 -28.88
CA ILE A 93 -5.41 16.73 -28.70
C ILE A 93 -5.80 17.55 -27.46
N GLY A 94 -7.09 17.83 -27.27
CA GLY A 94 -7.57 18.56 -26.11
C GLY A 94 -7.31 17.80 -24.80
N ILE A 95 -7.59 16.49 -24.80
CA ILE A 95 -7.38 15.61 -23.64
C ILE A 95 -5.90 15.56 -23.25
N ILE A 96 -5.01 15.33 -24.22
CA ILE A 96 -3.56 15.29 -23.99
C ILE A 96 -3.03 16.61 -23.48
N ASN A 97 -3.49 17.76 -24.04
CA ASN A 97 -3.07 19.07 -23.56
C ASN A 97 -3.56 19.33 -22.13
N ALA A 98 -4.77 18.86 -21.76
CA ALA A 98 -5.25 18.97 -20.37
C ALA A 98 -4.31 18.26 -19.39
N ILE A 99 -3.79 17.09 -19.74
CA ILE A 99 -2.93 16.28 -18.87
C ILE A 99 -1.49 16.77 -18.89
N SER A 100 -0.90 16.94 -20.08
CA SER A 100 0.52 17.29 -20.24
C SER A 100 0.81 18.71 -19.73
N GLU A 101 -0.05 19.67 -20.05
CA GLU A 101 0.13 21.07 -19.63
C GLU A 101 -0.19 21.27 -18.12
N ALA A 102 -1.03 20.42 -17.53
CA ALA A 102 -1.21 20.43 -16.09
C ALA A 102 0.07 20.00 -15.35
N GLY A 103 0.83 19.06 -15.89
CA GLY A 103 2.11 18.62 -15.36
C GLY A 103 2.04 18.08 -13.93
N LEU A 104 0.97 17.35 -13.59
CA LEU A 104 0.75 16.85 -12.22
C LEU A 104 1.57 15.59 -11.91
N ASN A 105 1.92 14.82 -12.93
CA ASN A 105 2.64 13.56 -12.80
C ASN A 105 1.93 12.55 -11.85
N VAL A 106 0.61 12.51 -11.91
CA VAL A 106 -0.25 11.56 -11.18
C VAL A 106 -0.74 10.45 -12.11
N PRO A 107 -1.23 9.31 -11.60
CA PRO A 107 -1.82 8.26 -12.42
C PRO A 107 -3.00 8.77 -13.26
N VAL A 108 -3.19 8.14 -14.42
CA VAL A 108 -4.27 8.47 -15.38
C VAL A 108 -5.07 7.20 -15.67
N LEU A 109 -6.38 7.21 -15.45
CA LEU A 109 -7.31 6.15 -15.87
C LEU A 109 -8.02 6.56 -17.15
N VAL A 110 -8.13 5.66 -18.14
CA VAL A 110 -8.86 5.91 -19.39
C VAL A 110 -10.03 4.95 -19.50
N GLN A 111 -11.24 5.46 -19.35
CA GLN A 111 -12.51 4.74 -19.48
C GLN A 111 -13.23 5.15 -20.76
N ALA A 112 -13.89 4.22 -21.44
CA ALA A 112 -14.73 4.47 -22.60
C ALA A 112 -16.09 3.75 -22.47
N CYS A 113 -17.16 4.39 -22.97
CA CYS A 113 -18.51 3.86 -22.91
C CYS A 113 -18.81 2.93 -24.08
N ASP A 114 -19.59 1.86 -23.83
CA ASP A 114 -20.11 0.98 -24.89
C ASP A 114 -21.01 1.72 -25.87
N ASP A 115 -21.03 1.26 -27.11
CA ASP A 115 -22.15 1.49 -28.00
C ASP A 115 -23.33 0.58 -27.62
N ASP A 116 -24.54 1.10 -27.75
CA ASP A 116 -25.76 0.34 -27.64
C ASP A 116 -26.06 -0.28 -29.02
N ASN A 117 -26.03 -1.62 -29.12
CA ASN A 117 -26.19 -2.34 -30.38
C ASN A 117 -27.48 -2.00 -31.14
N ASP A 118 -28.50 -1.54 -30.42
CA ASP A 118 -29.79 -1.16 -31.02
C ASP A 118 -29.82 0.34 -31.41
N LYS A 119 -28.77 1.11 -31.12
CA LYS A 119 -28.65 2.56 -31.32
C LYS A 119 -27.32 2.95 -31.95
N VAL A 120 -27.08 2.48 -33.15
CA VAL A 120 -25.83 2.72 -33.90
C VAL A 120 -25.98 3.77 -35.04
N ASP A 121 -27.08 4.50 -35.03
CA ASP A 121 -27.26 5.65 -35.91
C ASP A 121 -26.37 6.86 -35.55
N LEU A 122 -26.34 7.89 -36.39
CA LEU A 122 -25.45 9.05 -36.19
C LEU A 122 -25.70 9.83 -34.90
N ASP A 123 -26.91 9.77 -34.33
CA ASP A 123 -27.27 10.52 -33.15
C ASP A 123 -26.94 9.73 -31.86
N ASN A 124 -26.74 8.44 -31.95
CA ASN A 124 -26.60 7.58 -30.78
C ASN A 124 -25.25 6.86 -30.69
N ARG A 125 -24.59 6.58 -31.82
CA ARG A 125 -23.32 5.86 -31.81
C ARG A 125 -22.22 6.66 -31.12
N ARG A 126 -21.35 5.99 -30.41
CA ARG A 126 -20.29 6.56 -29.60
C ARG A 126 -18.92 6.48 -30.26
N ASP A 127 -18.58 5.36 -30.87
CA ASP A 127 -17.24 5.04 -31.38
C ASP A 127 -16.13 5.30 -30.32
N SER A 128 -16.49 5.16 -29.04
CA SER A 128 -15.62 5.57 -27.92
C SER A 128 -14.39 4.68 -27.78
N PHE A 129 -14.45 3.41 -28.21
CA PHE A 129 -13.26 2.56 -28.21
C PHE A 129 -12.18 3.06 -29.21
N CYS A 130 -12.56 3.52 -30.38
CA CYS A 130 -11.62 4.17 -31.30
C CYS A 130 -10.97 5.39 -30.64
N GLY A 131 -11.78 6.19 -29.92
CA GLY A 131 -11.30 7.32 -29.14
C GLY A 131 -10.34 6.93 -28.04
N LYS A 132 -10.64 5.87 -27.29
CA LYS A 132 -9.77 5.32 -26.24
C LYS A 132 -8.41 4.91 -26.80
N ILE A 133 -8.38 4.18 -27.91
CA ILE A 133 -7.13 3.80 -28.57
C ILE A 133 -6.34 5.06 -28.97
N SER A 134 -6.99 6.08 -29.51
CA SER A 134 -6.34 7.34 -29.89
C SER A 134 -5.76 8.09 -28.68
N VAL A 135 -6.52 8.21 -27.60
CA VAL A 135 -6.05 8.83 -26.35
C VAL A 135 -4.87 8.06 -25.76
N CYS A 136 -4.98 6.75 -25.64
CA CYS A 136 -3.90 5.90 -25.12
C CYS A 136 -2.64 5.97 -25.99
N ASN A 137 -2.80 5.99 -27.31
CA ASN A 137 -1.68 6.17 -28.26
C ASN A 137 -0.96 7.51 -28.02
N ASN A 138 -1.70 8.58 -27.81
CA ASN A 138 -1.11 9.88 -27.52
C ASN A 138 -0.42 9.91 -26.15
N LEU A 139 -1.05 9.37 -25.09
CA LEU A 139 -0.40 9.25 -23.78
C LEU A 139 0.93 8.51 -23.89
N TYR A 140 0.96 7.38 -24.62
CA TYR A 140 2.19 6.63 -24.88
C TYR A 140 3.26 7.47 -25.59
N GLN A 141 2.90 8.21 -26.65
CA GLN A 141 3.82 9.08 -27.38
C GLN A 141 4.40 10.22 -26.52
N TYR A 142 3.61 10.72 -25.58
CA TYR A 142 4.05 11.75 -24.61
C TYR A 142 4.83 11.16 -23.42
N GLY A 143 4.98 9.84 -23.33
CA GLY A 143 5.64 9.17 -22.20
C GLY A 143 4.85 9.30 -20.90
N ILE A 144 3.54 9.47 -20.99
CA ILE A 144 2.64 9.55 -19.84
C ILE A 144 2.08 8.14 -19.58
N PRO A 145 2.44 7.49 -18.47
CA PRO A 145 1.86 6.20 -18.11
C PRO A 145 0.38 6.35 -17.80
N PHE A 146 -0.40 5.34 -18.15
CA PHE A 146 -1.84 5.31 -17.92
C PHE A 146 -2.28 3.89 -17.53
N THR A 147 -3.44 3.82 -16.89
CA THR A 147 -4.14 2.59 -16.50
C THR A 147 -5.35 2.40 -17.39
N ASP A 148 -5.52 1.18 -17.88
CA ASP A 148 -6.72 0.75 -18.62
C ASP A 148 -7.79 0.25 -17.65
N THR A 149 -9.03 0.21 -18.12
CA THR A 149 -10.17 -0.39 -17.41
C THR A 149 -10.20 -1.91 -17.58
N THR A 150 -10.93 -2.62 -16.70
CA THR A 150 -11.05 -4.09 -16.71
C THR A 150 -11.51 -4.63 -18.06
N LEU A 151 -12.45 -3.95 -18.73
CA LEU A 151 -12.85 -4.22 -20.11
C LEU A 151 -12.47 -3.03 -20.99
N HIS A 152 -12.27 -3.28 -22.28
CA HIS A 152 -11.92 -2.23 -23.25
C HIS A 152 -12.98 -1.11 -23.31
N THR A 153 -14.26 -1.45 -23.18
CA THR A 153 -15.39 -0.54 -22.98
C THR A 153 -16.43 -1.18 -22.05
N TYR A 154 -17.24 -0.38 -21.41
CA TYR A 154 -18.45 -0.79 -20.71
C TYR A 154 -19.39 0.40 -20.51
N SER A 155 -20.68 0.13 -20.31
CA SER A 155 -21.66 1.16 -19.97
C SER A 155 -21.24 1.90 -18.70
N ILE A 156 -21.40 3.23 -18.69
CA ILE A 156 -21.14 4.03 -17.50
C ILE A 156 -21.93 3.55 -16.26
N TYR A 157 -23.01 2.85 -16.47
CA TYR A 157 -23.86 2.25 -15.42
C TYR A 157 -23.38 0.85 -14.97
N SER A 158 -22.32 0.32 -15.56
CA SER A 158 -21.77 -0.99 -15.20
C SER A 158 -21.21 -0.99 -13.77
N PRO A 159 -21.40 -2.06 -12.99
CA PRO A 159 -20.73 -2.22 -11.69
C PRO A 159 -19.20 -2.24 -11.80
N LEU A 160 -18.65 -2.56 -12.97
CA LEU A 160 -17.20 -2.51 -13.24
C LEU A 160 -16.62 -1.11 -13.05
N LEU A 161 -17.40 -0.05 -13.26
CA LEU A 161 -16.95 1.32 -12.99
C LEU A 161 -16.54 1.49 -11.52
N VAL A 162 -17.36 0.98 -10.60
CA VAL A 162 -17.09 1.04 -9.15
C VAL A 162 -15.81 0.28 -8.80
N GLU A 163 -15.63 -0.91 -9.40
CA GLU A 163 -14.46 -1.75 -9.17
C GLU A 163 -13.18 -1.09 -9.71
N ASP A 164 -13.21 -0.57 -10.93
CA ASP A 164 -12.09 0.11 -11.55
C ASP A 164 -11.71 1.41 -10.82
N LEU A 165 -12.71 2.19 -10.36
CA LEU A 165 -12.44 3.38 -9.55
C LEU A 165 -11.80 3.06 -8.19
N ARG A 166 -12.21 1.96 -7.53
CA ARG A 166 -11.55 1.50 -6.30
C ARG A 166 -10.12 1.02 -6.54
N LYS A 167 -9.90 0.23 -7.59
CA LYS A 167 -8.55 -0.20 -8.01
C LYS A 167 -7.67 1.01 -8.32
N PHE A 168 -8.19 1.95 -9.10
CA PHE A 168 -7.46 3.17 -9.45
C PHE A 168 -7.13 4.04 -8.24
N ALA A 169 -8.04 4.16 -7.28
CA ALA A 169 -7.75 4.84 -6.02
C ALA A 169 -6.60 4.16 -5.26
N GLY A 170 -6.57 2.83 -5.23
CA GLY A 170 -5.46 2.05 -4.68
C GLY A 170 -4.13 2.35 -5.39
N ILE A 171 -4.13 2.35 -6.73
CA ILE A 171 -2.96 2.71 -7.54
C ILE A 171 -2.47 4.12 -7.19
N CYS A 172 -3.35 5.09 -7.15
CA CYS A 172 -3.01 6.48 -6.80
C CYS A 172 -2.42 6.61 -5.39
N ARG A 173 -2.97 5.87 -4.40
CA ARG A 173 -2.41 5.85 -3.04
C ARG A 173 -0.99 5.29 -3.00
N VAL A 174 -0.75 4.16 -3.68
CA VAL A 174 0.58 3.54 -3.72
C VAL A 174 1.59 4.46 -4.41
N VAL A 175 1.25 4.98 -5.58
CA VAL A 175 2.14 5.86 -6.35
C VAL A 175 2.45 7.14 -5.59
N GLY A 176 1.41 7.85 -5.12
CA GLY A 176 1.58 9.09 -4.35
C GLY A 176 2.30 8.88 -3.02
N GLY A 177 1.95 7.78 -2.32
CA GLY A 177 2.53 7.46 -1.02
C GLY A 177 4.00 7.04 -1.09
N LEU A 178 4.42 6.28 -2.12
CA LEU A 178 5.81 5.82 -2.22
C LEU A 178 6.76 6.85 -2.84
N ARG A 179 6.29 7.76 -3.68
CA ARG A 179 7.14 8.80 -4.30
C ARG A 179 7.75 9.78 -3.30
N HIS A 180 7.17 9.91 -2.11
CA HIS A 180 7.61 10.89 -1.10
C HIS A 180 7.52 10.34 0.32
N CYS A 181 7.69 9.02 0.51
CA CYS A 181 7.58 8.41 1.84
C CYS A 181 8.85 8.59 2.67
N ARG A 182 8.63 8.54 3.97
CA ARG A 182 9.68 8.62 5.01
C ARG A 182 9.63 7.33 5.83
N ILE A 183 10.71 6.56 5.78
CA ILE A 183 10.82 5.29 6.51
C ILE A 183 11.73 5.50 7.72
N GLY A 184 11.16 5.35 8.91
CA GLY A 184 11.92 5.45 10.15
C GLY A 184 12.82 4.24 10.34
N GLN A 185 14.10 4.46 10.55
CA GLN A 185 15.06 3.44 10.93
C GLN A 185 15.38 3.59 12.41
N ILE A 186 14.90 2.68 13.26
CA ILE A 186 15.16 2.69 14.71
C ILE A 186 16.24 1.67 15.02
N GLY A 187 17.43 2.16 15.33
CA GLY A 187 18.61 1.34 15.57
C GLY A 187 19.25 0.79 14.30
N THR A 188 19.84 -0.40 14.40
CA THR A 188 20.53 -1.08 13.31
C THR A 188 20.12 -2.53 13.16
N ARG A 189 20.35 -3.11 11.98
CA ARG A 189 20.10 -4.53 11.76
C ARG A 189 20.97 -5.43 12.65
N PRO A 190 20.51 -6.61 13.03
CA PRO A 190 21.31 -7.58 13.76
C PRO A 190 22.56 -8.01 12.99
N LEU A 191 23.64 -8.35 13.69
CA LEU A 191 24.96 -8.67 13.10
C LEU A 191 24.88 -9.74 12.00
N GLY A 192 24.08 -10.78 12.16
CA GLY A 192 23.95 -11.89 11.21
C GLY A 192 23.00 -11.62 10.03
N PHE A 193 22.30 -10.48 9.99
CA PHE A 193 21.22 -10.22 9.02
C PHE A 193 21.69 -9.37 7.82
N ASN A 194 22.68 -9.82 7.08
CA ASN A 194 23.06 -9.19 5.83
C ASN A 194 21.93 -9.15 4.79
N THR A 195 20.99 -10.05 4.92
CA THR A 195 19.77 -10.11 4.11
C THR A 195 18.89 -8.87 4.24
N CYS A 196 18.92 -8.13 5.37
CA CYS A 196 18.13 -6.89 5.57
C CYS A 196 18.85 -5.62 5.09
N ARG A 197 19.97 -5.73 4.36
CA ARG A 197 20.66 -4.55 3.81
C ARG A 197 19.86 -3.95 2.67
N ALA A 198 19.76 -2.62 2.67
CA ALA A 198 19.18 -1.86 1.59
C ALA A 198 20.08 -0.69 1.21
N SER A 199 20.03 -0.27 -0.05
CA SER A 199 20.75 0.93 -0.53
C SER A 199 19.90 2.16 -0.31
N GLU A 200 20.22 2.95 0.70
CA GLU A 200 19.54 4.22 0.96
C GLU A 200 19.60 5.18 -0.23
N LYS A 201 20.69 5.16 -1.01
CA LYS A 201 20.84 6.02 -2.19
C LYS A 201 19.92 5.61 -3.33
N LEU A 202 19.71 4.30 -3.54
CA LEU A 202 18.73 3.82 -4.52
C LEU A 202 17.30 4.13 -4.07
N LEU A 203 17.00 3.95 -2.79
CA LEU A 203 15.71 4.30 -2.20
C LEU A 203 15.44 5.81 -2.31
N GLN A 204 16.41 6.66 -1.96
CA GLN A 204 16.29 8.11 -2.07
C GLN A 204 16.02 8.57 -3.52
N ARG A 205 16.70 7.97 -4.49
CA ARG A 205 16.44 8.24 -5.92
C ARG A 205 15.03 7.87 -6.35
N ALA A 206 14.43 6.86 -5.70
CA ALA A 206 13.06 6.41 -5.94
C ALA A 206 12.01 7.19 -5.13
N GLY A 207 12.41 8.19 -4.33
CA GLY A 207 11.52 9.01 -3.51
C GLY A 207 11.33 8.53 -2.07
N VAL A 208 12.03 7.47 -1.66
CA VAL A 208 11.95 6.91 -0.31
C VAL A 208 13.08 7.49 0.55
N THR A 209 12.74 8.29 1.56
CA THR A 209 13.71 8.87 2.50
C THR A 209 13.82 8.01 3.75
N VAL A 210 15.02 7.55 4.08
CA VAL A 210 15.29 6.85 5.34
C VAL A 210 15.61 7.87 6.43
N VAL A 211 14.95 7.75 7.59
CA VAL A 211 15.09 8.65 8.74
C VAL A 211 15.65 7.84 9.92
N PRO A 212 16.95 7.89 10.18
CA PRO A 212 17.55 7.09 11.25
C PRO A 212 17.41 7.76 12.63
N VAL A 213 17.34 6.91 13.66
CA VAL A 213 17.52 7.27 15.07
C VAL A 213 18.31 6.18 15.79
N ASP A 214 19.19 6.56 16.68
CA ASP A 214 19.90 5.60 17.53
C ASP A 214 18.93 4.92 18.50
N LEU A 215 19.07 3.61 18.69
CA LEU A 215 18.22 2.86 19.62
C LEU A 215 18.34 3.38 21.05
N SER A 216 19.52 3.87 21.46
CA SER A 216 19.74 4.46 22.79
C SER A 216 18.90 5.71 23.03
N GLU A 217 18.62 6.52 22.01
CA GLU A 217 17.74 7.69 22.14
C GLU A 217 16.29 7.26 22.44
N ILE A 218 15.80 6.23 21.77
CA ILE A 218 14.47 5.68 21.99
C ILE A 218 14.37 5.04 23.40
N ILE A 219 15.39 4.28 23.81
CA ILE A 219 15.47 3.70 25.16
C ILE A 219 15.47 4.81 26.22
N PHE A 220 16.29 5.83 26.04
CA PHE A 220 16.35 6.97 26.97
C PHE A 220 15.00 7.69 27.06
N ALA A 221 14.35 7.95 25.92
CA ALA A 221 13.03 8.56 25.89
C ALA A 221 11.99 7.70 26.63
N ALA A 222 12.01 6.40 26.40
CA ALA A 222 11.12 5.45 27.08
C ALA A 222 11.34 5.40 28.60
N ASP A 223 12.58 5.34 29.04
CA ASP A 223 12.92 5.33 30.49
C ASP A 223 12.62 6.67 31.18
N SER A 224 12.61 7.77 30.42
CA SER A 224 12.26 9.10 30.93
C SER A 224 10.77 9.31 31.17
N ILE A 225 9.88 8.44 30.70
CA ILE A 225 8.43 8.56 30.91
C ILE A 225 8.10 8.17 32.35
N PRO A 226 7.51 9.09 33.16
CA PRO A 226 7.15 8.82 34.55
C PRO A 226 6.13 7.65 34.68
N GLN A 227 6.13 7.00 35.83
CA GLN A 227 5.22 5.88 36.07
C GLN A 227 3.75 6.35 36.19
N ASP A 228 3.56 7.57 36.65
CA ASP A 228 2.27 8.24 36.84
C ASP A 228 1.85 9.10 35.63
N ASP A 229 2.52 8.97 34.49
CA ASP A 229 2.11 9.65 33.25
C ASP A 229 0.75 9.11 32.77
N PRO A 230 -0.28 9.96 32.63
CA PRO A 230 -1.62 9.49 32.22
C PRO A 230 -1.65 8.87 30.82
N ARG A 231 -0.68 9.21 29.96
CA ARG A 231 -0.55 8.58 28.63
C ARG A 231 -0.08 7.12 28.76
N LEU A 232 0.77 6.85 29.76
CA LEU A 232 1.24 5.50 30.05
C LEU A 232 0.09 4.62 30.59
N GLU A 233 -0.72 5.14 31.51
CA GLU A 233 -1.92 4.45 32.01
C GLU A 233 -2.84 4.04 30.84
N LYS A 234 -3.19 4.99 29.98
CA LYS A 234 -4.00 4.73 28.78
C LYS A 234 -3.34 3.71 27.84
N LYS A 235 -2.02 3.72 27.71
CA LYS A 235 -1.28 2.77 26.88
C LYS A 235 -1.35 1.36 27.48
N MET A 236 -1.26 1.25 28.80
CA MET A 236 -1.40 -0.02 29.50
C MET A 236 -2.80 -0.63 29.34
N GLU A 237 -3.85 0.18 29.42
CA GLU A 237 -5.23 -0.24 29.13
C GLU A 237 -5.37 -0.75 27.70
N THR A 238 -4.76 -0.02 26.76
CA THR A 238 -4.75 -0.42 25.35
C THR A 238 -4.06 -1.77 25.13
N LEU A 239 -2.89 -1.98 25.75
CA LEU A 239 -2.18 -3.27 25.68
C LEU A 239 -3.01 -4.41 26.27
N GLY A 240 -3.67 -4.18 27.41
CA GLY A 240 -4.54 -5.17 28.06
C GLY A 240 -5.77 -5.55 27.23
N SER A 241 -6.30 -4.59 26.43
CA SER A 241 -7.41 -4.85 25.50
C SER A 241 -6.94 -5.43 24.15
N TYR A 242 -5.67 -5.23 23.81
CA TYR A 242 -5.06 -5.72 22.58
C TYR A 242 -4.78 -7.22 22.62
N ALA A 243 -4.17 -7.70 23.70
CA ALA A 243 -3.79 -9.09 23.85
C ALA A 243 -3.84 -9.53 25.32
N ALA A 244 -4.13 -10.80 25.59
CA ALA A 244 -4.07 -11.36 26.92
C ALA A 244 -2.63 -11.31 27.48
N ILE A 245 -2.49 -10.80 28.71
CA ILE A 245 -1.20 -10.66 29.39
C ILE A 245 -1.14 -11.68 30.53
N PRO A 246 -0.21 -12.67 30.48
CA PRO A 246 -0.05 -13.62 31.56
C PRO A 246 0.37 -12.93 32.88
N GLU A 247 -0.19 -13.36 34.01
CA GLU A 247 0.03 -12.78 35.33
C GLU A 247 1.51 -12.60 35.66
N ALA A 248 2.33 -13.62 35.35
CA ALA A 248 3.77 -13.62 35.61
C ALA A 248 4.56 -12.48 34.94
N TYR A 249 3.96 -11.74 34.00
CA TYR A 249 4.62 -10.69 33.22
C TYR A 249 3.93 -9.32 33.32
N LYS A 250 2.93 -9.15 34.17
CA LYS A 250 2.22 -7.88 34.36
C LYS A 250 3.15 -6.71 34.65
N ASP A 251 4.19 -6.90 35.46
CA ASP A 251 5.17 -5.86 35.76
C ASP A 251 6.05 -5.47 34.55
N LYS A 252 6.13 -6.33 33.52
CA LYS A 252 6.94 -6.07 32.32
C LYS A 252 6.21 -5.24 31.27
N VAL A 253 4.89 -5.25 31.33
CA VAL A 253 4.06 -4.52 30.35
C VAL A 253 4.30 -3.00 30.41
N ILE A 254 4.68 -2.47 31.57
CA ILE A 254 5.01 -1.05 31.73
C ILE A 254 6.17 -0.61 30.82
N LYS A 255 7.19 -1.47 30.65
CA LYS A 255 8.30 -1.19 29.73
C LYS A 255 7.84 -1.17 28.27
N ILE A 256 6.97 -2.09 27.89
CA ILE A 256 6.37 -2.13 26.56
C ILE A 256 5.54 -0.86 26.32
N GLY A 257 4.75 -0.43 27.31
CA GLY A 257 3.96 0.79 27.24
C GLY A 257 4.81 2.06 27.04
N ARG A 258 5.91 2.17 27.80
CA ARG A 258 6.87 3.29 27.67
C ARG A 258 7.56 3.26 26.30
N LEU A 259 8.01 2.09 25.83
CA LEU A 259 8.61 1.93 24.52
C LEU A 259 7.62 2.33 23.40
N ALA A 260 6.37 1.88 23.50
CA ALA A 260 5.34 2.24 22.54
C ALA A 260 5.13 3.76 22.46
N LEU A 261 5.05 4.45 23.61
CA LEU A 261 4.91 5.91 23.66
C LEU A 261 6.12 6.61 23.03
N ALA A 262 7.33 6.23 23.39
CA ALA A 262 8.56 6.84 22.88
C ALA A 262 8.67 6.69 21.36
N VAL A 263 8.35 5.50 20.82
CA VAL A 263 8.35 5.24 19.36
C VAL A 263 7.25 6.05 18.68
N GLU A 264 6.03 6.10 19.22
CA GLU A 264 4.92 6.87 18.66
C GLU A 264 5.22 8.39 18.64
N GLU A 265 5.81 8.92 19.69
CA GLU A 265 6.21 10.34 19.75
C GLU A 265 7.27 10.66 18.71
N TRP A 266 8.25 9.79 18.54
CA TRP A 266 9.28 9.95 17.52
C TRP A 266 8.70 9.88 16.11
N ILE A 267 7.78 8.92 15.83
CA ILE A 267 7.06 8.80 14.55
C ILE A 267 6.34 10.10 14.18
N VAL A 268 5.62 10.69 15.16
CA VAL A 268 4.90 11.96 14.96
C VAL A 268 5.84 13.11 14.72
N LYS A 269 6.90 13.24 15.53
CA LYS A 269 7.91 14.28 15.44
C LYS A 269 8.59 14.28 14.06
N GLU A 270 9.05 13.12 13.61
CA GLU A 270 9.79 12.96 12.37
C GLU A 270 8.88 12.76 11.14
N LYS A 271 7.55 12.65 11.33
CA LYS A 271 6.55 12.47 10.25
C LYS A 271 6.88 11.28 9.37
N VAL A 272 7.24 10.14 9.96
CA VAL A 272 7.52 8.91 9.21
C VAL A 272 6.23 8.15 8.87
N ASP A 273 6.25 7.45 7.75
CA ASP A 273 5.09 6.74 7.20
C ASP A 273 5.06 5.28 7.60
N ALA A 274 6.24 4.68 7.78
CA ALA A 274 6.45 3.32 8.27
C ALA A 274 7.76 3.27 9.03
N VAL A 275 8.00 2.23 9.82
CA VAL A 275 9.23 2.05 10.59
C VAL A 275 9.86 0.69 10.34
N ALA A 276 11.18 0.64 10.42
CA ALA A 276 11.98 -0.58 10.51
C ALA A 276 12.74 -0.55 11.84
N MET A 277 12.43 -1.49 12.75
CA MET A 277 12.86 -1.41 14.14
C MET A 277 13.81 -2.54 14.51
N GLN A 278 14.92 -2.20 15.19
CA GLN A 278 15.83 -3.16 15.77
C GLN A 278 15.14 -3.93 16.90
N CYS A 279 15.23 -5.26 16.88
CA CYS A 279 14.64 -6.12 17.91
C CYS A 279 15.64 -7.13 18.49
N TRP A 280 16.63 -7.60 17.74
CA TRP A 280 17.64 -8.57 18.15
C TRP A 280 18.98 -7.85 18.42
N ASP A 281 19.66 -8.11 19.45
CA ASP A 281 19.32 -8.60 20.81
C ASP A 281 19.48 -7.45 21.81
N SER A 282 19.87 -6.28 21.23
CA SER A 282 20.18 -5.05 21.97
C SER A 282 19.04 -4.52 22.81
N LEU A 283 17.82 -4.56 22.29
CA LEU A 283 16.64 -4.06 23.00
C LEU A 283 16.36 -4.94 24.22
N GLU A 284 16.40 -6.26 24.06
CA GLU A 284 16.17 -7.22 25.11
C GLU A 284 17.25 -7.14 26.20
N LEU A 285 18.51 -6.95 25.81
CA LEU A 285 19.63 -6.86 26.73
C LEU A 285 19.68 -5.54 27.50
N ASN A 286 19.49 -4.41 26.80
CA ASN A 286 19.70 -3.08 27.36
C ASN A 286 18.41 -2.47 27.94
N TYR A 287 17.25 -2.77 27.36
CA TYR A 287 15.96 -2.27 27.85
C TYR A 287 15.14 -3.34 28.57
N GLY A 288 15.17 -4.58 28.11
CA GLY A 288 14.59 -5.73 28.81
C GLY A 288 13.13 -6.03 28.45
N CYS A 289 12.72 -5.77 27.20
CA CYS A 289 11.49 -6.30 26.61
C CYS A 289 11.67 -6.47 25.10
N ALA A 290 10.79 -7.25 24.46
CA ALA A 290 10.72 -7.35 23.01
C ALA A 290 9.84 -6.23 22.40
N ALA A 291 10.18 -5.79 21.19
CA ALA A 291 9.46 -4.74 20.47
C ALA A 291 8.23 -5.24 19.69
N CYS A 292 8.03 -6.54 19.57
CA CYS A 292 7.08 -7.15 18.64
C CYS A 292 5.64 -6.65 18.81
N SER A 293 5.14 -6.53 20.05
CA SER A 293 3.80 -5.99 20.31
C SER A 293 3.67 -4.50 19.97
N VAL A 294 4.75 -3.73 20.11
CA VAL A 294 4.76 -2.32 19.66
C VAL A 294 4.60 -2.27 18.15
N MET A 295 5.37 -3.05 17.40
CA MET A 295 5.27 -3.15 15.94
C MET A 295 3.91 -3.66 15.49
N SER A 296 3.37 -4.66 16.18
CA SER A 296 2.03 -5.20 15.94
C SER A 296 0.94 -4.12 16.05
N MET A 297 0.97 -3.33 17.14
CA MET A 297 0.01 -2.23 17.37
C MET A 297 0.18 -1.07 16.36
N LEU A 298 1.40 -0.76 15.95
CA LEU A 298 1.67 0.24 14.92
C LEU A 298 1.06 -0.20 13.60
N SER A 299 1.33 -1.44 13.17
CA SER A 299 0.79 -1.99 11.91
C SER A 299 -0.73 -2.06 11.95
N GLU A 300 -1.36 -2.44 13.07
CA GLU A 300 -2.81 -2.41 13.25
C GLU A 300 -3.40 -1.01 13.06
N ASN A 301 -2.66 0.03 13.40
CA ASN A 301 -3.04 1.43 13.23
C ASN A 301 -2.54 2.04 11.90
N LEU A 302 -2.29 1.23 10.90
CA LEU A 302 -1.87 1.63 9.55
C LEU A 302 -0.51 2.37 9.52
N VAL A 303 0.36 2.09 10.48
CA VAL A 303 1.76 2.50 10.49
C VAL A 303 2.61 1.23 10.39
N PRO A 304 2.93 0.77 9.17
CA PRO A 304 3.68 -0.48 8.99
C PRO A 304 4.99 -0.50 9.76
N ALA A 305 5.25 -1.61 10.46
CA ALA A 305 6.42 -1.74 11.30
C ALA A 305 7.15 -3.07 11.03
N ALA A 306 8.29 -2.99 10.35
CA ALA A 306 9.13 -4.12 10.00
C ALA A 306 10.13 -4.44 11.13
N CYS A 307 10.40 -5.71 11.34
CA CYS A 307 11.38 -6.22 12.29
C CYS A 307 12.81 -6.18 11.70
N GLU A 308 13.81 -6.41 12.54
CA GLU A 308 15.25 -6.52 12.18
C GLU A 308 15.80 -5.33 11.39
N THR A 309 15.17 -4.16 11.53
CA THR A 309 15.53 -2.93 10.78
C THR A 309 15.49 -3.17 9.26
N ASP A 310 14.52 -3.97 8.79
CA ASP A 310 14.32 -4.26 7.37
C ASP A 310 13.58 -3.11 6.68
N ILE A 311 14.36 -2.13 6.19
CA ILE A 311 13.83 -0.95 5.49
C ILE A 311 13.06 -1.34 4.23
N ALA A 312 13.56 -2.28 3.44
CA ALA A 312 12.90 -2.74 2.23
C ALA A 312 11.59 -3.48 2.55
N GLY A 313 11.55 -4.23 3.67
CA GLY A 313 10.33 -4.82 4.23
C GLY A 313 9.31 -3.76 4.64
N ALA A 314 9.74 -2.70 5.32
CA ALA A 314 8.85 -1.59 5.71
C ALA A 314 8.24 -0.88 4.48
N VAL A 315 9.02 -0.65 3.41
CA VAL A 315 8.51 -0.11 2.13
C VAL A 315 7.51 -1.07 1.49
N SER A 316 7.79 -2.38 1.52
CA SER A 316 6.88 -3.41 0.98
C SER A 316 5.55 -3.44 1.74
N MET A 317 5.60 -3.39 3.07
CA MET A 317 4.42 -3.29 3.93
C MET A 317 3.64 -2.00 3.66
N LEU A 318 4.33 -0.86 3.50
CA LEU A 318 3.68 0.43 3.21
C LEU A 318 2.95 0.39 1.86
N ALA A 319 3.56 -0.19 0.82
CA ALA A 319 2.91 -0.37 -0.48
C ALA A 319 1.59 -1.13 -0.36
N LEU A 320 1.59 -2.25 0.38
CA LEU A 320 0.40 -3.06 0.59
C LEU A 320 -0.66 -2.35 1.45
N THR A 321 -0.25 -1.63 2.50
CA THR A 321 -1.17 -0.84 3.32
C THR A 321 -1.81 0.30 2.51
N LEU A 322 -1.05 0.97 1.63
CA LEU A 322 -1.58 2.01 0.74
C LEU A 322 -2.55 1.44 -0.31
N ALA A 323 -2.26 0.24 -0.83
CA ALA A 323 -3.13 -0.42 -1.80
C ALA A 323 -4.50 -0.79 -1.19
N SER A 324 -4.49 -1.30 0.04
CA SER A 324 -5.67 -1.89 0.71
C SER A 324 -6.40 -0.94 1.67
N GLU A 325 -5.69 0.03 2.26
CA GLU A 325 -6.12 0.77 3.47
C GLU A 325 -6.36 -0.15 4.68
N GLU A 326 -5.71 -1.30 4.68
CA GLU A 326 -5.77 -2.28 5.77
C GLU A 326 -4.36 -2.57 6.32
N PRO A 327 -4.24 -3.12 7.54
CA PRO A 327 -2.97 -3.52 8.11
C PRO A 327 -2.22 -4.51 7.22
N SER A 328 -0.90 -4.34 7.10
CA SER A 328 0.00 -5.32 6.50
C SER A 328 0.86 -5.99 7.57
N ALA A 329 1.45 -7.12 7.24
CA ALA A 329 2.35 -7.87 8.10
C ALA A 329 3.66 -8.19 7.38
N LEU A 330 4.77 -8.33 8.13
CA LEU A 330 6.02 -8.88 7.62
C LEU A 330 6.13 -10.33 8.11
N ALA A 331 6.41 -11.24 7.19
CA ALA A 331 6.59 -12.67 7.45
C ALA A 331 7.90 -13.19 6.86
N ASP A 332 8.37 -14.31 7.40
CA ASP A 332 9.38 -15.15 6.77
C ASP A 332 8.73 -16.17 5.84
N TRP A 333 9.32 -16.43 4.67
CA TRP A 333 9.19 -17.71 4.00
C TRP A 333 9.98 -18.73 4.82
N ASN A 334 9.33 -19.39 5.77
CA ASN A 334 10.03 -20.07 6.87
C ASN A 334 10.30 -21.56 6.60
N ASN A 335 9.26 -22.38 6.44
CA ASN A 335 9.38 -23.83 6.33
C ASN A 335 8.47 -24.41 5.25
N ASN A 336 8.82 -25.61 4.78
CA ASN A 336 7.85 -26.47 4.08
C ASN A 336 6.70 -26.87 5.03
N PHE A 337 5.57 -27.22 4.45
CA PHE A 337 4.45 -27.80 5.19
C PHE A 337 4.30 -29.28 4.77
N ALA A 338 4.79 -30.19 5.61
CA ALA A 338 4.83 -31.62 5.35
C ALA A 338 5.35 -31.93 3.91
N GLU A 339 4.64 -32.78 3.17
CA GLU A 339 4.98 -33.15 1.78
C GLU A 339 4.19 -32.32 0.73
N ASP A 340 3.37 -31.35 1.15
CA ASP A 340 2.62 -30.52 0.23
C ASP A 340 3.55 -29.47 -0.41
N ARG A 341 3.70 -29.54 -1.72
CA ARG A 341 4.65 -28.71 -2.47
C ARG A 341 4.11 -27.33 -2.85
N ASN A 342 2.81 -27.08 -2.67
CA ASN A 342 2.18 -25.78 -2.83
C ASN A 342 1.95 -25.07 -1.51
N LYS A 343 2.26 -25.73 -0.37
CA LYS A 343 2.14 -25.12 0.96
C LYS A 343 3.50 -24.87 1.61
N CYS A 344 3.55 -23.75 2.34
CA CYS A 344 4.67 -23.42 3.20
C CYS A 344 4.18 -22.77 4.49
N VAL A 345 5.07 -22.68 5.47
CA VAL A 345 4.81 -21.93 6.69
C VAL A 345 5.38 -20.54 6.54
N CYS A 346 4.51 -19.54 6.66
CA CYS A 346 4.89 -18.15 6.82
C CYS A 346 4.71 -17.77 8.29
N THR A 347 5.76 -17.27 8.92
CA THR A 347 5.73 -16.93 10.35
C THR A 347 6.57 -15.69 10.60
N HIS A 348 6.39 -15.12 11.77
CA HIS A 348 7.35 -14.17 12.34
C HIS A 348 7.30 -14.22 13.88
N CYS A 349 8.30 -13.65 14.52
CA CYS A 349 8.48 -13.69 15.97
C CYS A 349 7.33 -13.11 16.80
N GLY A 350 6.38 -12.36 16.21
CA GLY A 350 5.21 -11.82 16.93
C GLY A 350 4.91 -10.35 16.66
N ASN A 351 5.12 -9.89 15.42
CA ASN A 351 4.90 -8.51 14.98
C ASN A 351 3.63 -8.31 14.11
N PHE A 352 2.87 -9.39 13.83
CA PHE A 352 1.65 -9.27 13.01
C PHE A 352 0.60 -8.41 13.71
N ALA A 353 -0.11 -7.60 12.94
CA ALA A 353 -1.26 -6.84 13.39
C ALA A 353 -2.36 -7.76 13.93
N LYS A 354 -3.10 -7.30 14.94
CA LYS A 354 -4.18 -8.06 15.59
C LYS A 354 -5.22 -8.58 14.61
N SER A 355 -5.58 -7.78 13.59
CA SER A 355 -6.55 -8.15 12.54
C SER A 355 -6.17 -9.38 11.72
N PHE A 356 -4.89 -9.79 11.72
CA PHE A 356 -4.45 -11.04 11.11
C PHE A 356 -4.70 -12.28 11.98
N ILE A 357 -4.92 -12.12 13.29
CA ILE A 357 -4.84 -13.20 14.26
C ILE A 357 -6.24 -13.58 14.75
N LYS A 358 -6.48 -14.89 14.96
CA LYS A 358 -7.70 -15.40 15.61
C LYS A 358 -7.80 -14.94 17.06
N ASN A 359 -8.97 -15.07 17.65
CA ASN A 359 -9.40 -14.49 18.92
C ASN A 359 -8.52 -14.75 20.17
N ASP A 360 -7.59 -15.70 20.14
CA ASP A 360 -6.76 -16.08 21.30
C ASP A 360 -5.37 -15.41 21.31
N ILE A 361 -5.33 -14.14 20.93
CA ILE A 361 -4.08 -13.36 20.92
C ILE A 361 -3.56 -13.14 22.34
N LYS A 362 -2.29 -13.47 22.59
CA LYS A 362 -1.62 -13.29 23.87
C LYS A 362 -0.20 -12.73 23.70
N LEU A 363 0.27 -12.02 24.71
CA LEU A 363 1.69 -11.65 24.80
C LEU A 363 2.48 -12.81 25.40
N ALA A 364 3.65 -13.07 24.83
CA ALA A 364 4.55 -14.13 25.24
C ALA A 364 6.01 -13.69 25.19
N PRO A 365 6.95 -14.41 25.83
CA PRO A 365 8.36 -14.28 25.54
C PRO A 365 8.67 -14.71 24.09
N LEU A 366 9.63 -14.05 23.45
CA LEU A 366 10.19 -14.48 22.16
C LEU A 366 10.79 -15.89 22.30
N GLY A 367 10.24 -16.88 21.62
CA GLY A 367 10.65 -18.28 21.75
C GLY A 367 12.13 -18.50 21.44
N VAL A 368 12.62 -17.94 20.34
CA VAL A 368 14.02 -18.10 19.87
C VAL A 368 14.99 -17.45 20.85
N LEU A 369 14.84 -16.15 21.14
CA LEU A 369 15.74 -15.41 22.03
C LEU A 369 15.57 -15.77 23.50
N GLY A 370 14.39 -16.20 23.90
CA GLY A 370 14.10 -16.60 25.29
C GLY A 370 14.94 -17.77 25.78
N ARG A 371 15.46 -18.60 24.87
CA ARG A 371 16.36 -19.73 25.21
C ARG A 371 17.74 -19.26 25.70
N THR A 372 18.25 -18.16 25.16
CA THR A 372 19.59 -17.64 25.45
C THR A 372 19.56 -16.43 26.39
N LEU A 373 18.63 -15.51 26.22
CA LEU A 373 18.53 -14.25 26.99
C LEU A 373 17.59 -14.32 28.16
N GLY A 374 16.79 -15.39 28.26
CA GLY A 374 15.78 -15.59 29.30
C GLY A 374 14.41 -14.99 28.97
N LYS A 375 13.37 -15.68 29.38
CA LYS A 375 11.95 -15.36 29.09
C LYS A 375 11.51 -13.97 29.56
N VAL A 376 12.09 -13.48 30.66
CA VAL A 376 11.71 -12.20 31.27
C VAL A 376 12.15 -11.02 30.37
N LYS A 377 13.38 -11.06 29.84
CA LYS A 377 13.93 -10.00 29.01
C LYS A 377 13.34 -9.99 27.60
N THR A 378 12.82 -11.11 27.16
CA THR A 378 12.29 -11.29 25.79
C THR A 378 10.76 -11.26 25.75
N PHE A 379 10.10 -10.87 26.83
CA PHE A 379 8.65 -10.73 26.88
C PHE A 379 8.18 -9.53 26.07
N GLY A 380 7.10 -9.71 25.28
CA GLY A 380 6.51 -8.67 24.45
C GLY A 380 6.20 -9.10 23.01
N ALA A 381 6.37 -10.38 22.69
CA ALA A 381 5.95 -10.93 21.41
C ALA A 381 4.44 -11.21 21.39
N VAL A 382 3.78 -10.94 20.27
CA VAL A 382 2.41 -11.37 20.02
C VAL A 382 2.43 -12.83 19.56
N ASN A 383 1.58 -13.65 20.16
CA ASN A 383 1.47 -15.07 19.86
C ASN A 383 0.03 -15.39 19.47
N GLY A 384 -0.15 -16.02 18.32
CA GLY A 384 -1.45 -16.44 17.83
C GLY A 384 -1.43 -16.99 16.41
N LYS A 385 -2.41 -17.84 16.12
CA LYS A 385 -2.61 -18.39 14.78
C LYS A 385 -3.23 -17.31 13.87
N VAL A 386 -2.65 -17.15 12.69
CA VAL A 386 -3.17 -16.26 11.65
C VAL A 386 -4.48 -16.84 11.10
N THR A 387 -5.49 -15.99 10.89
CA THR A 387 -6.79 -16.37 10.36
C THR A 387 -6.67 -16.80 8.89
N GLU A 388 -7.42 -17.83 8.49
CA GLU A 388 -7.53 -18.25 7.08
C GLU A 388 -8.12 -17.15 6.19
N GLY A 389 -7.81 -17.21 4.89
CA GLY A 389 -8.32 -16.30 3.85
C GLY A 389 -7.28 -15.94 2.81
N ASP A 390 -7.72 -15.29 1.75
CA ASP A 390 -6.87 -14.88 0.66
C ASP A 390 -5.91 -13.77 1.08
N PHE A 391 -4.73 -13.73 0.45
CA PHE A 391 -3.72 -12.71 0.72
C PHE A 391 -2.92 -12.39 -0.54
N THR A 392 -2.41 -11.17 -0.57
CA THR A 392 -1.39 -10.73 -1.52
C THR A 392 -0.06 -10.64 -0.81
N PHE A 393 1.00 -11.13 -1.44
CA PHE A 393 2.38 -10.98 -0.97
C PHE A 393 3.18 -10.07 -1.88
N PHE A 394 4.09 -9.28 -1.29
CA PHE A 394 4.92 -8.34 -2.03
C PHE A 394 6.26 -8.13 -1.33
N ARG A 395 7.34 -8.06 -2.13
CA ARG A 395 8.67 -7.72 -1.63
C ARG A 395 9.42 -6.87 -2.62
N ILE A 396 10.02 -5.77 -2.14
CA ILE A 396 11.06 -5.03 -2.87
C ILE A 396 12.44 -5.41 -2.35
N SER A 397 13.45 -5.24 -3.19
CA SER A 397 14.87 -5.31 -2.83
C SER A 397 15.66 -4.27 -3.62
N THR A 398 16.74 -3.74 -3.05
CA THR A 398 17.70 -2.94 -3.80
C THR A 398 18.75 -3.85 -4.42
N ASP A 399 18.98 -3.69 -5.72
CA ASP A 399 20.01 -4.41 -6.47
C ASP A 399 21.15 -3.43 -6.80
N ASP A 400 22.08 -3.28 -5.88
CA ASP A 400 23.17 -2.31 -6.00
C ASP A 400 24.08 -2.57 -7.21
N PRO A 401 24.45 -3.84 -7.55
CA PRO A 401 25.22 -4.13 -8.76
C PRO A 401 24.53 -3.70 -10.05
N ARG A 402 23.20 -3.74 -10.10
CA ARG A 402 22.39 -3.33 -11.26
C ARG A 402 21.90 -1.88 -11.17
N GLY A 403 21.97 -1.27 -10.00
CA GLY A 403 21.54 0.09 -9.76
C GLY A 403 20.03 0.31 -9.86
N CYS A 404 19.23 -0.71 -9.54
CA CYS A 404 17.77 -0.69 -9.63
C CYS A 404 17.07 -1.19 -8.36
N ILE A 405 15.78 -0.92 -8.27
CA ILE A 405 14.87 -1.58 -7.32
C ILE A 405 14.18 -2.71 -8.09
N LYS A 406 14.26 -3.91 -7.54
CA LYS A 406 13.56 -5.09 -8.05
C LYS A 406 12.51 -5.56 -7.05
N SER A 407 11.49 -6.25 -7.52
CA SER A 407 10.40 -6.73 -6.67
C SER A 407 9.80 -8.03 -7.17
N TYR A 408 9.07 -8.72 -6.30
CA TYR A 408 8.17 -9.80 -6.67
C TYR A 408 6.82 -9.64 -5.96
N LEU A 409 5.79 -10.15 -6.59
CA LEU A 409 4.39 -10.00 -6.21
C LEU A 409 3.65 -11.28 -6.58
N GLY A 410 2.63 -11.63 -5.80
CA GLY A 410 1.70 -12.70 -6.14
C GLY A 410 0.60 -12.79 -5.09
N GLU A 411 -0.24 -13.78 -5.26
CA GLU A 411 -1.39 -14.05 -4.40
C GLU A 411 -1.38 -15.49 -3.92
N GLY A 412 -2.09 -15.75 -2.84
CA GLY A 412 -2.24 -17.07 -2.27
C GLY A 412 -3.33 -17.09 -1.22
N ARG A 413 -3.40 -18.19 -0.49
CA ARG A 413 -4.39 -18.39 0.56
C ARG A 413 -3.73 -18.83 1.86
N ILE A 414 -4.08 -18.20 2.96
CA ILE A 414 -3.77 -18.68 4.30
C ILE A 414 -4.80 -19.77 4.63
N THR A 415 -4.31 -20.95 4.98
CA THR A 415 -5.14 -22.12 5.26
C THR A 415 -5.43 -22.26 6.75
N ASN A 416 -6.38 -23.13 7.12
CA ASN A 416 -6.64 -23.44 8.51
C ASN A 416 -5.81 -24.63 9.05
N ASP A 417 -4.80 -25.06 8.30
CA ASP A 417 -3.94 -26.18 8.71
C ASP A 417 -3.28 -25.91 10.05
N PRO A 418 -3.17 -26.90 10.92
CA PRO A 418 -2.51 -26.75 12.22
C PRO A 418 -1.00 -26.74 12.08
N TYR A 419 -0.33 -25.88 12.85
CA TYR A 419 1.14 -25.87 12.97
C TYR A 419 1.53 -25.45 14.38
N GLY A 420 2.35 -26.26 15.04
CA GLY A 420 2.71 -26.09 16.46
C GLY A 420 4.01 -25.32 16.67
N MET A 421 3.97 -24.00 16.48
CA MET A 421 5.13 -23.11 16.66
C MET A 421 4.70 -21.87 17.45
N ASP A 422 5.63 -21.26 18.20
CA ASP A 422 5.41 -19.96 18.85
C ASP A 422 5.54 -18.80 17.85
N GLY A 423 4.83 -17.70 18.09
CA GLY A 423 4.84 -16.50 17.27
C GLY A 423 3.52 -16.29 16.50
N CYS A 424 3.58 -15.52 15.44
CA CYS A 424 2.49 -15.34 14.48
C CYS A 424 2.67 -16.34 13.33
N ILE A 425 1.75 -17.27 13.17
CA ILE A 425 1.92 -18.44 12.30
C ILE A 425 0.81 -18.50 11.28
N ALA A 426 1.18 -18.59 10.00
CA ALA A 426 0.31 -18.89 8.88
C ALA A 426 0.84 -20.11 8.11
N VAL A 427 -0.03 -21.08 7.83
CA VAL A 427 0.21 -22.04 6.75
C VAL A 427 -0.38 -21.44 5.50
N THR A 428 0.44 -21.23 4.48
CA THR A 428 0.03 -20.57 3.22
C THR A 428 0.08 -21.55 2.07
N GLU A 429 -0.87 -21.42 1.17
CA GLU A 429 -0.93 -22.14 -0.11
C GLU A 429 -0.75 -21.12 -1.24
N VAL A 430 0.22 -21.40 -2.12
CA VAL A 430 0.55 -20.57 -3.27
C VAL A 430 0.72 -21.47 -4.48
N ASP A 431 0.03 -21.16 -5.55
CA ASP A 431 0.16 -21.92 -6.80
C ASP A 431 1.59 -21.84 -7.32
N ASN A 432 2.08 -22.95 -7.86
CA ASN A 432 3.47 -23.02 -8.37
C ASN A 432 4.54 -22.55 -7.35
N LEU A 433 4.33 -22.76 -6.04
CA LEU A 433 5.22 -22.32 -4.97
C LEU A 433 6.70 -22.64 -5.23
N GLN A 434 7.01 -23.83 -5.78
CA GLN A 434 8.39 -24.21 -6.06
C GLN A 434 9.05 -23.34 -7.13
N LYS A 435 8.29 -22.81 -8.10
CA LYS A 435 8.76 -21.82 -9.08
C LYS A 435 9.10 -20.50 -8.39
N LEU A 436 8.22 -20.04 -7.49
CA LEU A 436 8.43 -18.83 -6.69
C LEU A 436 9.67 -18.93 -5.81
N MET A 437 9.81 -20.00 -5.05
CA MET A 437 10.97 -20.19 -4.14
C MET A 437 12.30 -20.24 -4.90
N LYS A 438 12.33 -20.91 -6.05
CA LYS A 438 13.51 -20.91 -6.93
C LYS A 438 13.80 -19.51 -7.48
N PHE A 439 12.77 -18.76 -7.84
CA PHE A 439 12.92 -17.38 -8.31
C PHE A 439 13.53 -16.51 -7.21
N ILE A 440 12.97 -16.52 -6.00
CA ILE A 440 13.47 -15.77 -4.83
C ILE A 440 14.95 -16.07 -4.59
N CYS A 441 15.32 -17.36 -4.48
CA CYS A 441 16.70 -17.77 -4.22
C CYS A 441 17.67 -17.36 -5.34
N LYS A 442 17.29 -17.58 -6.61
CA LYS A 442 18.17 -17.30 -7.75
C LYS A 442 18.38 -15.83 -8.02
N ASN A 443 17.40 -15.00 -7.67
CA ASN A 443 17.45 -13.55 -7.86
C ASN A 443 17.91 -12.79 -6.59
N GLY A 444 18.35 -13.51 -5.55
CA GLY A 444 18.95 -12.92 -4.36
C GLY A 444 17.98 -12.00 -3.61
N PHE A 445 16.73 -12.43 -3.47
CA PHE A 445 15.78 -11.77 -2.57
C PHE A 445 15.96 -12.22 -1.13
N GLU A 446 15.49 -11.42 -0.24
CA GLU A 446 15.45 -11.64 1.20
C GLU A 446 14.41 -12.71 1.57
N HIS A 447 14.54 -13.30 2.76
CA HIS A 447 13.55 -14.27 3.27
C HIS A 447 12.28 -13.61 3.80
N HIS A 448 12.31 -12.30 4.12
CA HIS A 448 11.14 -11.54 4.52
C HIS A 448 10.23 -11.24 3.32
N VAL A 449 8.93 -11.28 3.56
CA VAL A 449 7.88 -10.89 2.62
C VAL A 449 6.78 -10.12 3.33
N ALA A 450 6.28 -9.08 2.72
CA ALA A 450 5.10 -8.36 3.22
C ALA A 450 3.82 -9.05 2.75
N LEU A 451 2.82 -9.12 3.63
CA LEU A 451 1.51 -9.73 3.40
C LEU A 451 0.40 -8.73 3.70
N VAL A 452 -0.69 -8.80 2.93
CA VAL A 452 -1.95 -8.10 3.22
C VAL A 452 -3.13 -9.00 2.84
N ARG A 453 -4.29 -8.81 3.46
CA ARG A 453 -5.51 -9.55 3.14
C ARG A 453 -6.08 -9.15 1.79
N GLY A 454 -6.64 -10.13 1.07
CA GLY A 454 -7.35 -9.94 -0.19
C GLY A 454 -6.48 -9.98 -1.44
N HIS A 455 -7.10 -9.66 -2.57
CA HIS A 455 -6.54 -9.71 -3.91
C HIS A 455 -6.18 -8.31 -4.38
N LEU A 456 -4.90 -7.96 -4.33
CA LEU A 456 -4.37 -6.62 -4.64
C LEU A 456 -3.22 -6.64 -5.64
N ALA A 457 -2.92 -7.82 -6.21
CA ALA A 457 -1.79 -7.97 -7.11
C ALA A 457 -1.90 -7.03 -8.33
N ASP A 458 -3.09 -6.86 -8.89
CA ASP A 458 -3.29 -5.93 -10.02
C ASP A 458 -2.96 -4.48 -9.64
N VAL A 459 -3.42 -4.03 -8.47
CA VAL A 459 -3.18 -2.66 -7.98
C VAL A 459 -1.69 -2.41 -7.77
N VAL A 460 -1.00 -3.34 -7.10
CA VAL A 460 0.43 -3.21 -6.80
C VAL A 460 1.27 -3.33 -8.07
N ASN A 461 0.93 -4.27 -8.96
CA ASN A 461 1.61 -4.45 -10.26
C ASN A 461 1.56 -3.17 -11.08
N GLU A 462 0.38 -2.59 -11.21
CA GLU A 462 0.17 -1.37 -11.97
C GLU A 462 0.90 -0.17 -11.34
N ALA A 463 0.78 0.02 -10.04
CA ALA A 463 1.44 1.13 -9.34
C ALA A 463 2.96 1.03 -9.41
N VAL A 464 3.52 -0.14 -9.12
CA VAL A 464 4.97 -0.36 -9.00
C VAL A 464 5.64 -0.49 -10.37
N GLY A 465 5.08 -1.33 -11.25
CA GLY A 465 5.65 -1.59 -12.58
C GLY A 465 5.46 -0.43 -13.54
N ASN A 466 4.21 0.03 -13.72
CA ASN A 466 3.88 1.04 -14.73
C ASN A 466 4.24 2.47 -14.29
N TYR A 467 3.91 2.88 -13.05
CA TYR A 467 4.10 4.27 -12.63
C TYR A 467 5.40 4.55 -11.88
N LEU A 468 5.89 3.63 -11.06
CA LEU A 468 7.17 3.79 -10.35
C LEU A 468 8.37 3.27 -11.16
N GLY A 469 8.13 2.42 -12.16
CA GLY A 469 9.15 1.88 -13.03
C GLY A 469 10.14 0.94 -12.33
N TRP A 470 9.72 0.30 -11.23
CA TRP A 470 10.54 -0.70 -10.54
C TRP A 470 10.40 -2.04 -11.25
N GLU A 471 11.49 -2.79 -11.32
CA GLU A 471 11.44 -4.15 -11.89
C GLU A 471 10.52 -5.04 -11.04
N LEU A 472 9.56 -5.70 -11.69
CA LEU A 472 8.59 -6.51 -10.97
C LEU A 472 8.40 -7.88 -11.65
N TYR A 473 8.55 -8.93 -10.87
CA TYR A 473 8.13 -10.28 -11.22
C TYR A 473 6.76 -10.56 -10.60
N ARG A 474 5.75 -10.73 -11.44
CA ARG A 474 4.43 -11.21 -11.02
C ARG A 474 4.42 -12.73 -11.08
N HIS A 475 4.16 -13.35 -9.95
CA HIS A 475 4.01 -14.81 -9.83
C HIS A 475 2.58 -15.21 -10.14
N GLU A 476 2.44 -16.24 -11.02
CA GLU A 476 1.18 -16.83 -11.46
C GLU A 476 1.24 -18.36 -11.39
#